data_3a2d96f7ceb424d0802a3ffada42bc2c
#
_entry.id   3a2d96f7ceb424d0802a3ffada42bc2c
#
_cell.length_a   1.000
_cell.length_b   1.000
_cell.length_c   1.000
_cell.angle_alpha   90.00
_cell.angle_beta   90.00
_cell.angle_gamma   90.00
#
_symmetry.space_group_name_H-M   'P 1'
#
loop_
_entity.id
_entity.type
_entity.pdbx_description
1 polymer ?
#
loop_
_entity_poly.entity_id
_entity_poly.type
_entity_poly.pdbx_seq_one_letter_code
_entity_poly.pdbx_strand_id
1 'polypeptide(L)'
;ELAKVSLWLESYAEGLPLTFLDHRLIRGDSLTGPFFEDLLTFPVSGEPIDDLFAQQINERLRKTLGEALAHVNDLEASVGKDVADLEQKHTAKKRLDEALSPFRMLAAVWSGCVMLGDRGSDLAYRNLVTTVADQENIDIHKSLQPALQQMSDLGGQNLAYDLVFPEVFRLEGSPERNAGFDSILGNPPWDRIEIDPKQFFGNFDFRVIEAPNDSIRKELIAKLEANVTIASRWSEICGMIDGEERIHDRLFSHQSIAVAGKKTLGRPDTYRLFVERWYQLAKDDCGYTGWIVPSSFHSNEGAAGVRKLYLDNTNLVCCYSFENLKRLFDIDSRQKFAVAVAKKSALGTSSLRAAFYLLNPEWLFAEDKEDRQLVIVRKDLHRLSGAHEAFVEARSNMDLSLIVAQSNSKATDWGDWLVELGISTAFGVELHRNPAFAHVLSESVDTAARFQICQEEGWHRLPLHAGKTISQYTDMFSSVPENFVSTREAFSTRHWKRSVQGYRLAFRMKAASTNERTMIAAMLTPGFVCEQTLAVETDPMKRPNMNALITLGFANSYPFDWQVRQRVTTSLSNYILAAIPIPNIQQTSTFIFHSTLRLTCNHEGYSFLWNEQ
;
A
#
# COMPACT_ATOMS: atom_id res chain seq x y z
N GLU A 1 11.18 12.88 26.02
CA GLU A 1 11.51 14.19 26.65
C GLU A 1 11.22 15.36 25.70
N LEU A 2 11.69 15.38 24.44
CA LEU A 2 11.41 16.48 23.49
C LEU A 2 9.92 16.71 23.27
N ALA A 3 9.12 15.66 23.12
CA ALA A 3 7.67 15.76 22.95
C ALA A 3 7.00 16.40 24.17
N LYS A 4 7.45 16.09 25.39
CA LYS A 4 6.98 16.74 26.62
C LYS A 4 7.25 18.23 26.62
N VAL A 5 8.47 18.63 26.28
CA VAL A 5 8.87 20.05 26.21
C VAL A 5 8.06 20.77 25.14
N SER A 6 7.90 20.18 23.95
CA SER A 6 7.12 20.81 22.87
C SER A 6 5.67 21.02 23.25
N LEU A 7 5.01 20.01 23.82
CA LEU A 7 3.62 20.13 24.27
C LEU A 7 3.45 21.10 25.44
N TRP A 8 4.43 21.14 26.35
CA TRP A 8 4.41 22.09 27.47
C TRP A 8 4.56 23.54 26.99
N LEU A 9 5.45 23.77 26.01
CA LEU A 9 5.62 25.09 25.40
C LEU A 9 4.38 25.54 24.63
N GLU A 10 3.76 24.64 23.86
CA GLU A 10 2.55 24.94 23.09
C GLU A 10 1.33 25.15 23.98
N SER A 11 1.20 24.39 25.06
CA SER A 11 0.08 24.53 25.99
C SER A 11 0.19 25.79 26.86
N TYR A 12 1.40 26.39 26.96
CA TYR A 12 1.72 27.53 27.84
C TYR A 12 1.01 27.45 29.18
N ALA A 13 1.08 26.30 29.81
CA ALA A 13 0.43 26.03 31.09
C ALA A 13 1.22 26.75 32.19
N GLU A 14 1.03 28.06 32.31
CA GLU A 14 1.67 28.91 33.33
C GLU A 14 1.41 28.32 34.72
N GLY A 15 2.51 27.96 35.40
CA GLY A 15 2.44 27.37 36.74
C GLY A 15 2.24 25.86 36.81
N LEU A 16 2.14 25.15 35.70
CA LEU A 16 2.13 23.68 35.68
C LEU A 16 3.52 23.09 35.40
N PRO A 17 3.91 22.06 36.13
CA PRO A 17 5.20 21.40 35.91
C PRO A 17 5.21 20.54 34.64
N LEU A 18 6.39 20.37 34.04
CA LEU A 18 6.61 19.59 32.82
C LEU A 18 6.13 18.13 32.94
N THR A 19 6.17 17.58 34.12
CA THR A 19 5.85 16.17 34.43
C THR A 19 4.37 15.83 34.40
N PHE A 20 3.48 16.81 34.29
CA PHE A 20 2.03 16.57 34.30
C PHE A 20 1.55 15.74 33.08
N LEU A 21 2.35 15.68 31.99
CA LEU A 21 2.05 14.92 30.77
C LEU A 21 2.64 13.49 30.76
N ASP A 22 3.39 13.07 31.78
CA ASP A 22 4.10 11.79 31.78
C ASP A 22 3.21 10.57 31.61
N HIS A 23 1.99 10.62 32.12
CA HIS A 23 1.01 9.55 32.00
C HIS A 23 0.30 9.51 30.63
N ARG A 24 0.45 10.56 29.80
CA ARG A 24 -0.20 10.65 28.48
C ARG A 24 0.74 10.38 27.32
N LEU A 25 2.06 10.43 27.53
CA LEU A 25 3.08 10.21 26.52
C LEU A 25 3.66 8.81 26.65
N ILE A 26 3.11 7.90 25.88
CA ILE A 26 3.48 6.48 25.91
C ILE A 26 4.42 6.16 24.75
N ARG A 27 5.51 5.48 25.06
CA ARG A 27 6.45 4.97 24.06
C ARG A 27 6.19 3.48 23.80
N GLY A 28 6.13 3.09 22.53
CA GLY A 28 6.03 1.69 22.15
C GLY A 28 5.69 1.55 20.66
N ASP A 29 5.60 0.31 20.20
CA ASP A 29 5.21 -0.02 18.84
C ASP A 29 3.68 -0.07 18.74
N SER A 30 3.13 0.82 17.93
CA SER A 30 1.70 1.00 17.73
C SER A 30 1.04 -0.12 16.90
N LEU A 31 1.83 -0.91 16.18
CA LEU A 31 1.33 -1.89 15.20
C LEU A 31 1.41 -3.33 15.70
N THR A 32 2.26 -3.63 16.68
CA THR A 32 2.50 -5.00 17.17
C THR A 32 1.74 -5.35 18.45
N GLY A 33 0.98 -4.39 19.01
CA GLY A 33 0.19 -4.58 20.23
C GLY A 33 -1.15 -5.28 19.94
N PRO A 34 -1.44 -6.44 20.57
CA PRO A 34 -2.74 -7.08 20.54
C PRO A 34 -3.75 -6.32 21.42
N PHE A 35 -5.03 -6.50 21.15
CA PHE A 35 -6.07 -6.24 22.14
C PHE A 35 -6.19 -7.40 23.12
N PHE A 36 -6.81 -7.16 24.26
CA PHE A 36 -6.97 -8.21 25.29
C PHE A 36 -7.73 -9.44 24.76
N GLU A 37 -8.69 -9.25 23.86
CA GLU A 37 -9.41 -10.33 23.20
C GLU A 37 -8.49 -11.24 22.39
N ASP A 38 -7.43 -10.71 21.78
CA ASP A 38 -6.43 -11.50 21.06
C ASP A 38 -5.66 -12.43 22.01
N LEU A 39 -5.44 -11.98 23.27
CA LEU A 39 -4.74 -12.77 24.30
C LEU A 39 -5.51 -14.01 24.72
N LEU A 40 -6.81 -14.07 24.43
CA LEU A 40 -7.66 -15.25 24.65
C LEU A 40 -7.58 -16.26 23.50
N THR A 41 -6.63 -16.09 22.59
CA THR A 41 -6.30 -17.04 21.52
C THR A 41 -4.86 -17.50 21.62
N PHE A 42 -4.58 -18.73 21.21
CA PHE A 42 -3.21 -19.23 21.13
C PHE A 42 -2.44 -18.49 20.02
N PRO A 43 -1.22 -18.02 20.32
CA PRO A 43 -0.47 -17.16 19.38
C PRO A 43 -0.01 -17.91 18.12
N VAL A 44 0.29 -19.22 18.19
CA VAL A 44 0.78 -19.99 17.04
C VAL A 44 -0.37 -20.62 16.26
N SER A 45 -1.23 -21.38 16.91
CA SER A 45 -2.36 -22.06 16.25
C SER A 45 -3.52 -21.13 15.90
N GLY A 46 -3.72 -20.08 16.66
CA GLY A 46 -4.86 -19.17 16.53
C GLY A 46 -6.16 -19.70 17.12
N GLU A 47 -6.14 -20.89 17.70
CA GLU A 47 -7.32 -21.47 18.34
C GLU A 47 -7.68 -20.72 19.63
N PRO A 48 -8.97 -20.62 19.99
CA PRO A 48 -9.38 -20.04 21.26
C PRO A 48 -8.78 -20.80 22.45
N ILE A 49 -8.46 -20.07 23.52
CA ILE A 49 -8.14 -20.70 24.81
C ILE A 49 -9.44 -21.26 25.41
N ASP A 50 -9.30 -22.32 26.23
CA ASP A 50 -10.41 -22.93 26.94
C ASP A 50 -11.27 -21.86 27.65
N ASP A 51 -12.59 -21.94 27.50
CA ASP A 51 -13.55 -20.95 28.00
C ASP A 51 -13.41 -20.71 29.52
N LEU A 52 -13.05 -21.74 30.29
CA LEU A 52 -12.86 -21.60 31.73
C LEU A 52 -11.68 -20.68 32.07
N PHE A 53 -10.54 -20.85 31.41
CA PHE A 53 -9.38 -20.01 31.63
C PHE A 53 -9.60 -18.59 31.10
N ALA A 54 -10.28 -18.46 29.96
CA ALA A 54 -10.65 -17.16 29.41
C ALA A 54 -11.54 -16.37 30.37
N GLN A 55 -12.52 -17.02 31.01
CA GLN A 55 -13.38 -16.41 32.02
C GLN A 55 -12.58 -16.00 33.27
N GLN A 56 -11.71 -16.84 33.79
CA GLN A 56 -10.89 -16.54 34.98
C GLN A 56 -9.98 -15.34 34.75
N ILE A 57 -9.33 -15.24 33.55
CA ILE A 57 -8.48 -14.09 33.21
C ILE A 57 -9.33 -12.83 33.09
N ASN A 58 -10.48 -12.91 32.43
CA ASN A 58 -11.39 -11.75 32.28
C ASN A 58 -11.87 -11.25 33.66
N GLU A 59 -12.28 -12.16 34.56
CA GLU A 59 -12.70 -11.79 35.91
C GLU A 59 -11.56 -11.13 36.70
N ARG A 60 -10.36 -11.68 36.58
CA ARG A 60 -9.20 -11.11 37.24
C ARG A 60 -8.85 -9.74 36.71
N LEU A 61 -8.81 -9.55 35.38
CA LEU A 61 -8.56 -8.26 34.77
C LEU A 61 -9.61 -7.24 35.21
N ARG A 62 -10.88 -7.63 35.21
CA ARG A 62 -12.00 -6.77 35.65
C ARG A 62 -11.85 -6.33 37.10
N LYS A 63 -11.53 -7.26 38.03
CA LYS A 63 -11.26 -6.92 39.42
C LYS A 63 -10.10 -5.95 39.56
N THR A 64 -8.97 -6.26 38.91
CA THR A 64 -7.75 -5.42 38.93
C THR A 64 -8.01 -4.01 38.40
N LEU A 65 -8.73 -3.89 37.29
CA LEU A 65 -9.07 -2.59 36.69
C LEU A 65 -10.08 -1.82 37.54
N GLY A 66 -11.09 -2.49 38.12
CA GLY A 66 -12.07 -1.84 38.99
C GLY A 66 -11.41 -1.17 40.21
N GLU A 67 -10.41 -1.84 40.81
CA GLU A 67 -9.63 -1.29 41.92
C GLU A 67 -8.69 -0.15 41.47
N ALA A 68 -8.06 -0.30 40.31
CA ALA A 68 -7.07 0.65 39.81
C ALA A 68 -7.69 1.91 39.20
N LEU A 69 -8.78 1.77 38.46
CA LEU A 69 -9.48 2.91 37.83
C LEU A 69 -10.15 3.85 38.84
N ALA A 70 -10.58 3.35 40.00
CA ALA A 70 -11.08 4.20 41.08
C ALA A 70 -10.00 5.24 41.49
N HIS A 71 -8.73 4.84 41.51
CA HIS A 71 -7.61 5.76 41.81
C HIS A 71 -7.27 6.69 40.63
N VAL A 72 -7.45 6.26 39.38
CA VAL A 72 -7.19 7.09 38.20
C VAL A 72 -8.20 8.23 38.11
N ASN A 73 -9.48 7.97 38.35
CA ASN A 73 -10.54 8.99 38.37
C ASN A 73 -10.29 10.09 39.44
N ASP A 74 -9.80 9.68 40.62
CA ASP A 74 -9.41 10.63 41.67
C ASP A 74 -8.24 11.51 41.24
N LEU A 75 -7.34 10.99 40.38
CA LEU A 75 -6.18 11.71 39.87
C LEU A 75 -6.50 12.64 38.71
N GLU A 76 -7.46 12.30 37.88
CA GLU A 76 -7.94 13.20 36.81
C GLU A 76 -8.71 14.40 37.36
N ALA A 77 -9.36 14.25 38.49
CA ALA A 77 -10.02 15.33 39.19
C ALA A 77 -9.04 16.38 39.75
N SER A 78 -7.77 16.02 39.97
CA SER A 78 -6.71 16.92 40.43
C SER A 78 -5.96 17.55 39.24
N VAL A 79 -5.79 18.87 39.24
CA VAL A 79 -5.11 19.60 38.13
C VAL A 79 -3.57 19.52 38.23
N GLY A 80 -3.03 18.98 39.34
CA GLY A 80 -1.57 18.86 39.52
C GLY A 80 -0.91 20.23 39.83
N LYS A 81 -1.53 21.03 40.71
CA LYS A 81 -1.09 22.41 41.01
C LYS A 81 0.17 22.49 41.85
N ASP A 82 0.48 21.47 42.60
CA ASP A 82 1.63 21.43 43.49
C ASP A 82 2.41 20.11 43.40
N VAL A 83 3.57 20.05 44.05
CA VAL A 83 4.46 18.89 44.06
C VAL A 83 3.79 17.69 44.72
N ALA A 84 2.93 17.87 45.71
CA ALA A 84 2.24 16.80 46.41
C ALA A 84 1.21 16.11 45.50
N ASP A 85 0.46 16.90 44.72
CA ASP A 85 -0.46 16.38 43.70
C ASP A 85 0.29 15.53 42.64
N LEU A 86 1.48 15.95 42.24
CA LEU A 86 2.31 15.22 41.27
C LEU A 86 2.84 13.91 41.81
N GLU A 87 3.29 13.90 43.09
CA GLU A 87 3.73 12.68 43.76
C GLU A 87 2.57 11.66 43.91
N GLN A 88 1.37 12.16 44.20
CA GLN A 88 0.17 11.30 44.22
C GLN A 88 -0.13 10.71 42.85
N LYS A 89 -0.12 11.54 41.79
CA LYS A 89 -0.30 11.06 40.42
C LYS A 89 0.74 10.02 40.01
N HIS A 90 2.00 10.28 40.31
CA HIS A 90 3.07 9.33 40.03
C HIS A 90 2.89 8.00 40.78
N THR A 91 2.49 8.08 42.05
CA THR A 91 2.25 6.90 42.88
C THR A 91 1.08 6.06 42.38
N ALA A 92 -0.01 6.72 41.96
CA ALA A 92 -1.16 6.00 41.41
C ALA A 92 -0.87 5.40 40.04
N LYS A 93 -0.18 6.13 39.17
CA LYS A 93 0.29 5.57 37.88
C LYS A 93 1.16 4.34 38.09
N LYS A 94 2.09 4.40 39.04
CA LYS A 94 2.94 3.26 39.39
C LYS A 94 2.12 2.06 39.87
N ARG A 95 1.12 2.28 40.72
CA ARG A 95 0.22 1.20 41.20
C ARG A 95 -0.57 0.59 40.05
N LEU A 96 -1.10 1.41 39.14
CA LEU A 96 -1.80 0.93 37.95
C LEU A 96 -0.87 0.10 37.06
N ASP A 97 0.35 0.57 36.81
CA ASP A 97 1.33 -0.12 35.99
C ASP A 97 1.77 -1.45 36.63
N GLU A 98 1.95 -1.49 37.95
CA GLU A 98 2.24 -2.73 38.70
C GLU A 98 1.07 -3.73 38.62
N ALA A 99 -0.16 -3.25 38.77
CA ALA A 99 -1.35 -4.10 38.70
C ALA A 99 -1.59 -4.68 37.31
N LEU A 100 -1.31 -3.90 36.23
CA LEU A 100 -1.45 -4.34 34.85
C LEU A 100 -0.24 -5.10 34.29
N SER A 101 0.87 -5.13 35.04
CA SER A 101 2.11 -5.80 34.59
C SER A 101 1.90 -7.25 34.15
N PRO A 102 1.10 -8.11 34.84
CA PRO A 102 0.85 -9.47 34.39
C PRO A 102 0.18 -9.56 33.01
N PHE A 103 -0.77 -8.70 32.75
CA PHE A 103 -1.50 -8.68 31.47
C PHE A 103 -0.65 -8.12 30.34
N ARG A 104 0.17 -7.09 30.61
CA ARG A 104 1.15 -6.56 29.65
C ARG A 104 2.23 -7.60 29.32
N MET A 105 2.60 -8.44 30.30
CA MET A 105 3.50 -9.54 30.06
C MET A 105 2.87 -10.59 29.15
N LEU A 106 1.57 -10.94 29.37
CA LEU A 106 0.84 -11.80 28.44
C LEU A 106 0.85 -11.22 27.02
N ALA A 107 0.60 -9.93 26.87
CA ALA A 107 0.63 -9.27 25.57
C ALA A 107 2.02 -9.33 24.92
N ALA A 108 3.09 -9.09 25.69
CA ALA A 108 4.46 -9.18 25.19
C ALA A 108 4.82 -10.61 24.75
N VAL A 109 4.50 -11.61 25.53
CA VAL A 109 4.74 -13.03 25.20
C VAL A 109 3.90 -13.46 24.01
N TRP A 110 2.62 -13.07 23.96
CA TRP A 110 1.76 -13.37 22.83
C TRP A 110 2.32 -12.81 21.52
N SER A 111 2.66 -11.51 21.49
CA SER A 111 3.26 -10.87 20.33
C SER A 111 4.55 -11.55 19.91
N GLY A 112 5.44 -11.83 20.87
CA GLY A 112 6.71 -12.51 20.59
C GLY A 112 6.53 -13.93 20.05
N CYS A 113 5.54 -14.69 20.55
CA CYS A 113 5.19 -16.01 20.01
C CYS A 113 4.70 -15.93 18.56
N VAL A 114 3.81 -14.97 18.25
CA VAL A 114 3.35 -14.75 16.88
C VAL A 114 4.52 -14.38 15.97
N MET A 115 5.40 -13.47 16.41
CA MET A 115 6.58 -13.08 15.65
C MET A 115 7.55 -14.23 15.39
N LEU A 116 7.68 -15.17 16.32
CA LEU A 116 8.51 -16.38 16.16
C LEU A 116 7.86 -17.43 15.22
N GLY A 117 6.55 -17.39 15.02
CA GLY A 117 5.82 -18.37 14.23
C GLY A 117 6.00 -19.79 14.77
N ASP A 118 6.43 -20.74 13.93
CA ASP A 118 6.63 -22.15 14.33
C ASP A 118 7.64 -22.35 15.48
N ARG A 119 8.46 -21.36 15.77
CA ARG A 119 9.38 -21.37 16.93
C ARG A 119 8.71 -20.87 18.22
N GLY A 120 7.51 -20.34 18.14
CA GLY A 120 6.68 -20.00 19.28
C GLY A 120 6.10 -21.26 19.94
N SER A 121 5.48 -21.11 21.10
CA SER A 121 4.95 -22.25 21.85
C SER A 121 3.61 -21.94 22.50
N ASP A 122 2.54 -22.51 21.97
CA ASP A 122 1.20 -22.44 22.56
C ASP A 122 1.15 -23.08 23.96
N LEU A 123 1.94 -24.14 24.18
CA LEU A 123 2.02 -24.79 25.49
C LEU A 123 2.67 -23.86 26.53
N ALA A 124 3.75 -23.19 26.19
CA ALA A 124 4.40 -22.22 27.07
C ALA A 124 3.48 -21.03 27.37
N TYR A 125 2.78 -20.54 26.36
CA TYR A 125 1.78 -19.49 26.52
C TYR A 125 0.62 -19.92 27.41
N ARG A 126 0.07 -21.12 27.20
CA ARG A 126 -0.99 -21.70 28.07
C ARG A 126 -0.55 -21.75 29.55
N ASN A 127 0.68 -22.20 29.82
CA ASN A 127 1.19 -22.26 31.20
C ASN A 127 1.27 -20.86 31.82
N LEU A 128 1.68 -19.85 31.05
CA LEU A 128 1.71 -18.46 31.51
C LEU A 128 0.29 -17.94 31.79
N VAL A 129 -0.66 -18.20 30.89
CA VAL A 129 -2.08 -17.86 31.04
C VAL A 129 -2.65 -18.46 32.34
N THR A 130 -2.42 -19.75 32.58
CA THR A 130 -2.85 -20.44 33.80
C THR A 130 -2.23 -19.80 35.04
N THR A 131 -0.93 -19.50 35.00
CA THR A 131 -0.24 -18.86 36.11
C THR A 131 -0.82 -17.48 36.42
N VAL A 132 -1.09 -16.68 35.37
CA VAL A 132 -1.73 -15.36 35.53
C VAL A 132 -3.17 -15.49 36.02
N ALA A 133 -3.92 -16.54 35.67
CA ALA A 133 -5.27 -16.76 36.14
C ALA A 133 -5.33 -17.14 37.65
N ASP A 134 -4.42 -18.01 38.11
CA ASP A 134 -4.51 -18.64 39.43
C ASP A 134 -3.85 -17.83 40.57
N GLN A 135 -2.87 -16.97 40.30
CA GLN A 135 -2.06 -16.34 41.35
C GLN A 135 -2.28 -14.83 41.45
N GLU A 136 -2.67 -14.34 42.62
CA GLU A 136 -2.93 -12.90 42.86
C GLU A 136 -1.66 -12.06 42.96
N ASN A 137 -0.53 -12.60 43.42
CA ASN A 137 0.75 -11.87 43.58
C ASN A 137 1.90 -12.64 42.93
N ILE A 138 2.07 -12.42 41.64
CA ILE A 138 3.17 -13.04 40.88
C ILE A 138 4.29 -12.06 40.65
N ASP A 139 5.51 -12.40 41.06
CA ASP A 139 6.71 -11.85 40.46
C ASP A 139 6.96 -12.59 39.12
N ILE A 140 6.22 -12.17 38.11
CA ILE A 140 6.23 -12.78 36.77
C ILE A 140 7.63 -12.81 36.19
N HIS A 141 8.44 -11.81 36.44
CA HIS A 141 9.81 -11.75 35.93
C HIS A 141 10.70 -12.88 36.47
N LYS A 142 10.43 -13.36 37.69
CA LYS A 142 11.15 -14.52 38.25
C LYS A 142 10.59 -15.86 37.79
N SER A 143 9.36 -15.88 37.31
CA SER A 143 8.66 -17.09 36.90
C SER A 143 8.84 -17.42 35.41
N LEU A 144 9.38 -16.49 34.63
CA LEU A 144 9.60 -16.69 33.18
C LEU A 144 10.76 -17.67 32.96
N GLN A 145 10.45 -18.79 32.33
CA GLN A 145 11.48 -19.67 31.79
C GLN A 145 12.23 -18.97 30.65
N PRO A 146 13.50 -19.33 30.36
CA PRO A 146 14.30 -18.66 29.32
C PRO A 146 13.62 -18.54 27.95
N ALA A 147 12.81 -19.52 27.58
CA ALA A 147 12.04 -19.48 26.33
C ALA A 147 10.98 -18.35 26.33
N LEU A 148 10.25 -18.18 27.43
CA LEU A 148 9.27 -17.10 27.59
C LEU A 148 9.92 -15.73 27.69
N GLN A 149 11.12 -15.66 28.26
CA GLN A 149 11.89 -14.42 28.31
C GLN A 149 12.24 -13.93 26.90
N GLN A 150 12.70 -14.82 26.02
CA GLN A 150 12.97 -14.46 24.63
C GLN A 150 11.72 -13.94 23.91
N MET A 151 10.58 -14.57 24.12
CA MET A 151 9.30 -14.14 23.55
C MET A 151 8.87 -12.79 24.11
N SER A 152 9.01 -12.60 25.42
CA SER A 152 8.72 -11.33 26.08
C SER A 152 9.62 -10.20 25.60
N ASP A 153 10.91 -10.46 25.40
CA ASP A 153 11.86 -9.45 24.93
C ASP A 153 11.54 -9.03 23.50
N LEU A 154 11.18 -9.97 22.64
CA LEU A 154 10.81 -9.72 21.26
C LEU A 154 9.51 -8.90 21.13
N GLY A 155 8.49 -9.22 21.92
CA GLY A 155 7.22 -8.52 21.92
C GLY A 155 7.12 -7.35 22.90
N GLY A 156 8.16 -7.09 23.70
CA GLY A 156 8.09 -6.20 24.87
C GLY A 156 7.90 -4.70 24.57
N GLN A 157 8.03 -4.28 23.32
CA GLN A 157 7.77 -2.89 22.92
C GLN A 157 6.37 -2.65 22.37
N ASN A 158 5.52 -3.66 22.34
CA ASN A 158 4.16 -3.55 21.85
C ASN A 158 3.31 -2.55 22.66
N LEU A 159 2.32 -1.93 22.02
CA LEU A 159 1.28 -1.16 22.68
C LEU A 159 -0.04 -1.92 22.61
N ALA A 160 -0.34 -2.71 23.65
CA ALA A 160 -1.68 -3.22 23.89
C ALA A 160 -2.56 -2.08 24.40
N TYR A 161 -3.24 -1.40 23.48
CA TYR A 161 -3.89 -0.10 23.74
C TYR A 161 -4.92 -0.16 24.86
N ASP A 162 -5.69 -1.22 24.96
CA ASP A 162 -6.71 -1.40 25.97
C ASP A 162 -6.15 -1.74 27.37
N LEU A 163 -4.87 -2.13 27.45
CA LEU A 163 -4.11 -2.27 28.69
C LEU A 163 -3.26 -1.03 29.02
N VAL A 164 -3.01 -0.19 28.01
CA VAL A 164 -2.26 1.07 28.18
C VAL A 164 -3.19 2.21 28.54
N PHE A 165 -4.39 2.24 27.95
CA PHE A 165 -5.45 3.21 28.18
C PHE A 165 -6.75 2.54 28.65
N PRO A 166 -6.72 1.86 29.82
CA PRO A 166 -7.87 1.12 30.29
C PRO A 166 -9.09 2.00 30.52
N GLU A 167 -8.91 3.26 30.87
CA GLU A 167 -9.95 4.28 31.02
C GLU A 167 -10.71 4.58 29.72
N VAL A 168 -10.11 4.28 28.55
CA VAL A 168 -10.73 4.50 27.25
C VAL A 168 -11.47 3.26 26.75
N PHE A 169 -10.94 2.08 27.03
CA PHE A 169 -11.41 0.83 26.43
C PHE A 169 -12.14 -0.09 27.40
N ARG A 170 -11.92 0.04 28.72
CA ARG A 170 -12.39 -0.92 29.73
C ARG A 170 -12.88 -0.25 31.00
N LEU A 171 -13.84 0.67 30.85
CA LEU A 171 -14.52 1.23 32.01
C LEU A 171 -15.14 0.09 32.86
N GLU A 172 -14.93 0.14 34.17
CA GLU A 172 -15.35 -0.91 35.11
C GLU A 172 -14.78 -2.32 34.83
N GLY A 173 -13.66 -2.40 34.06
CA GLY A 173 -13.00 -3.66 33.77
C GLY A 173 -13.64 -4.54 32.69
N SER A 174 -14.73 -4.09 32.08
CA SER A 174 -15.36 -4.76 30.94
C SER A 174 -15.20 -3.92 29.67
N PRO A 175 -15.11 -4.53 28.48
CA PRO A 175 -15.18 -3.77 27.24
C PRO A 175 -16.54 -3.07 27.16
N GLU A 176 -16.53 -1.76 26.99
CA GLU A 176 -17.77 -1.00 26.86
C GLU A 176 -18.30 -1.04 25.42
N ARG A 177 -19.62 -0.88 25.29
CA ARG A 177 -20.30 -0.82 23.99
C ARG A 177 -19.83 0.34 23.09
N ASN A 178 -19.16 1.31 23.58
CA ASN A 178 -18.62 2.45 22.84
C ASN A 178 -17.17 2.74 23.27
N ALA A 179 -16.38 1.68 23.50
CA ALA A 179 -14.97 1.81 23.82
C ALA A 179 -14.17 2.40 22.66
N GLY A 180 -13.16 3.19 22.96
CA GLY A 180 -12.26 3.80 22.00
C GLY A 180 -12.10 5.29 22.13
N PHE A 181 -11.18 5.84 21.34
CA PHE A 181 -10.90 7.28 21.35
C PHE A 181 -11.97 8.04 20.57
N ASP A 182 -12.38 9.19 21.10
CA ASP A 182 -13.32 10.10 20.43
C ASP A 182 -12.71 10.73 19.18
N SER A 183 -11.38 10.93 19.16
CA SER A 183 -10.67 11.52 18.03
C SER A 183 -9.24 11.02 17.96
N ILE A 184 -8.79 10.64 16.76
CA ILE A 184 -7.43 10.20 16.47
C ILE A 184 -6.88 11.04 15.33
N LEU A 185 -5.70 11.62 15.52
CA LEU A 185 -4.98 12.37 14.50
C LEU A 185 -3.59 11.77 14.28
N GLY A 186 -3.18 11.64 13.03
CA GLY A 186 -1.88 11.10 12.75
C GLY A 186 -1.32 11.39 11.37
N ASN A 187 0.01 11.40 11.32
CA ASN A 187 0.81 11.34 10.10
C ASN A 187 1.81 10.18 10.28
N PRO A 188 1.48 8.98 9.81
CA PRO A 188 2.29 7.80 10.04
C PRO A 188 3.50 7.78 9.11
N PRO A 189 4.50 6.93 9.36
CA PRO A 189 5.54 6.67 8.36
C PRO A 189 4.92 6.14 7.06
N TRP A 190 5.49 6.53 5.93
CA TRP A 190 4.96 6.17 4.60
C TRP A 190 5.73 5.02 3.94
N ASP A 191 6.91 4.71 4.46
CA ASP A 191 7.79 3.69 3.92
C ASP A 191 7.23 2.28 4.15
N ARG A 192 7.77 1.33 3.40
CA ARG A 192 7.52 -0.09 3.64
C ARG A 192 8.42 -0.59 4.76
N ILE A 193 7.96 -1.61 5.45
CA ILE A 193 8.78 -2.36 6.39
C ILE A 193 9.68 -3.29 5.58
N GLU A 194 10.72 -2.72 5.00
CA GLU A 194 11.72 -3.45 4.20
C GLU A 194 13.11 -3.04 4.66
N ILE A 195 14.06 -3.98 4.64
CA ILE A 195 15.47 -3.64 4.71
C ILE A 195 16.02 -3.64 3.29
N ASP A 196 16.63 -2.53 2.92
CA ASP A 196 17.42 -2.48 1.71
C ASP A 196 18.77 -3.20 1.96
N PRO A 197 19.00 -4.37 1.29
CA PRO A 197 20.29 -5.06 1.40
C PRO A 197 21.46 -4.14 1.08
N LYS A 198 21.26 -3.17 0.18
CA LYS A 198 22.26 -2.18 -0.19
C LYS A 198 22.70 -1.34 1.02
N GLN A 199 21.74 -0.89 1.84
CA GLN A 199 22.05 -0.11 3.04
C GLN A 199 22.69 -0.98 4.11
N PHE A 200 22.16 -2.17 4.37
CA PHE A 200 22.72 -3.06 5.39
C PHE A 200 24.15 -3.45 5.09
N PHE A 201 24.40 -4.03 3.91
CA PHE A 201 25.76 -4.49 3.54
C PHE A 201 26.71 -3.32 3.23
N GLY A 202 26.19 -2.17 2.82
CA GLY A 202 26.93 -0.95 2.62
C GLY A 202 27.60 -0.40 3.89
N ASN A 203 27.06 -0.71 5.09
CA ASN A 203 27.69 -0.38 6.36
C ASN A 203 28.97 -1.20 6.62
N PHE A 204 29.16 -2.33 5.97
CA PHE A 204 30.36 -3.17 6.09
C PHE A 204 31.33 -2.96 4.93
N ASP A 205 30.83 -2.63 3.75
CA ASP A 205 31.63 -2.31 2.57
C ASP A 205 30.93 -1.25 1.70
N PHE A 206 31.46 -0.03 1.72
CA PHE A 206 30.88 1.10 0.99
C PHE A 206 30.79 0.88 -0.53
N ARG A 207 31.61 -0.03 -1.09
CA ARG A 207 31.55 -0.42 -2.51
C ARG A 207 30.21 -1.02 -2.89
N VAL A 208 29.44 -1.57 -1.95
CA VAL A 208 28.07 -2.06 -2.18
C VAL A 208 27.14 -0.91 -2.56
N ILE A 209 27.32 0.26 -1.91
CA ILE A 209 26.55 1.48 -2.18
C ILE A 209 26.92 2.05 -3.56
N GLU A 210 28.21 2.12 -3.85
CA GLU A 210 28.77 2.71 -5.06
C GLU A 210 28.78 1.77 -6.26
N ALA A 211 28.36 0.51 -6.12
CA ALA A 211 28.39 -0.47 -7.19
C ALA A 211 27.69 0.05 -8.43
N PRO A 212 28.35 0.07 -9.61
CA PRO A 212 27.83 0.67 -10.83
C PRO A 212 26.61 -0.06 -11.40
N ASN A 213 26.43 -1.33 -11.03
CA ASN A 213 25.27 -2.13 -11.42
C ASN A 213 24.94 -3.19 -10.35
N ASP A 214 23.75 -3.79 -10.50
CA ASP A 214 23.25 -4.78 -9.55
C ASP A 214 24.03 -6.11 -9.56
N SER A 215 24.68 -6.47 -10.66
CA SER A 215 25.49 -7.69 -10.73
C SER A 215 26.71 -7.60 -9.82
N ILE A 216 27.45 -6.50 -9.91
CA ILE A 216 28.62 -6.23 -9.05
C ILE A 216 28.19 -6.11 -7.59
N ARG A 217 27.05 -5.44 -7.34
CA ARG A 217 26.52 -5.32 -5.98
C ARG A 217 26.20 -6.68 -5.37
N LYS A 218 25.54 -7.58 -6.10
CA LYS A 218 25.22 -8.93 -5.63
C LYS A 218 26.49 -9.76 -5.36
N GLU A 219 27.52 -9.62 -6.20
CA GLU A 219 28.79 -10.28 -5.97
C GLU A 219 29.49 -9.80 -4.69
N LEU A 220 29.48 -8.49 -4.42
CA LEU A 220 30.01 -7.90 -3.19
C LEU A 220 29.21 -8.37 -1.97
N ILE A 221 27.87 -8.38 -2.05
CA ILE A 221 26.99 -8.89 -0.99
C ILE A 221 27.30 -10.36 -0.70
N ALA A 222 27.38 -11.21 -1.72
CA ALA A 222 27.69 -12.63 -1.55
C ALA A 222 29.05 -12.87 -0.85
N LYS A 223 30.05 -12.03 -1.12
CA LYS A 223 31.33 -12.07 -0.41
C LYS A 223 31.18 -11.68 1.07
N LEU A 224 30.33 -10.72 1.39
CA LEU A 224 30.05 -10.31 2.78
C LEU A 224 29.23 -11.36 3.52
N GLU A 225 28.27 -12.02 2.85
CA GLU A 225 27.49 -13.13 3.40
C GLU A 225 28.33 -14.37 3.72
N ALA A 226 29.49 -14.54 3.09
CA ALA A 226 30.45 -15.57 3.47
C ALA A 226 31.08 -15.35 4.86
N ASN A 227 31.00 -14.14 5.42
CA ASN A 227 31.39 -13.85 6.78
C ASN A 227 30.24 -14.22 7.75
N VAL A 228 30.51 -15.22 8.60
CA VAL A 228 29.50 -15.78 9.53
C VAL A 228 28.86 -14.72 10.43
N THR A 229 29.62 -13.73 10.90
CA THR A 229 29.10 -12.67 11.77
C THR A 229 28.14 -11.75 11.01
N ILE A 230 28.46 -11.38 9.77
CA ILE A 230 27.61 -10.53 8.95
C ILE A 230 26.35 -11.29 8.53
N ALA A 231 26.51 -12.55 8.09
CA ALA A 231 25.40 -13.41 7.72
C ALA A 231 24.42 -13.64 8.89
N SER A 232 24.96 -13.88 10.10
CA SER A 232 24.11 -14.04 11.30
C SER A 232 23.30 -12.78 11.59
N ARG A 233 23.92 -11.60 11.54
CA ARG A 233 23.21 -10.32 11.72
C ARG A 233 22.15 -10.09 10.64
N TRP A 234 22.48 -10.39 9.40
CA TRP A 234 21.52 -10.28 8.30
C TRP A 234 20.32 -11.20 8.50
N SER A 235 20.58 -12.46 8.86
CA SER A 235 19.52 -13.44 9.16
C SER A 235 18.65 -13.02 10.35
N GLU A 236 19.25 -12.45 11.40
CA GLU A 236 18.53 -11.94 12.57
C GLU A 236 17.58 -10.80 12.17
N ILE A 237 18.05 -9.84 11.40
CA ILE A 237 17.25 -8.70 10.94
C ILE A 237 16.13 -9.17 9.99
N CYS A 238 16.42 -10.07 9.05
CA CYS A 238 15.39 -10.67 8.20
C CYS A 238 14.34 -11.41 9.05
N GLY A 239 14.78 -12.15 10.07
CA GLY A 239 13.88 -12.85 10.99
C GLY A 239 12.98 -11.92 11.80
N MET A 240 13.48 -10.74 12.20
CA MET A 240 12.65 -9.71 12.86
C MET A 240 11.57 -9.17 11.93
N ILE A 241 11.92 -8.83 10.69
CA ILE A 241 10.95 -8.31 9.70
C ILE A 241 9.90 -9.37 9.33
N ASP A 242 10.31 -10.62 9.16
CA ASP A 242 9.36 -11.72 8.93
C ASP A 242 8.46 -11.94 10.15
N GLY A 243 8.97 -11.66 11.35
CA GLY A 243 8.20 -11.65 12.59
C GLY A 243 7.14 -10.53 12.61
N GLU A 244 7.55 -9.31 12.24
CA GLU A 244 6.62 -8.18 12.11
C GLU A 244 5.54 -8.46 11.05
N GLU A 245 5.88 -9.07 9.92
CA GLU A 245 4.90 -9.45 8.90
C GLU A 245 3.86 -10.43 9.47
N ARG A 246 4.30 -11.46 10.22
CA ARG A 246 3.38 -12.43 10.85
C ARG A 246 2.41 -11.77 11.83
N ILE A 247 2.90 -10.84 12.67
CA ILE A 247 2.01 -10.17 13.62
C ILE A 247 1.07 -9.19 12.92
N HIS A 248 1.51 -8.53 11.85
CA HIS A 248 0.65 -7.67 11.05
C HIS A 248 -0.45 -8.48 10.34
N ASP A 249 -0.13 -9.64 9.77
CA ASP A 249 -1.13 -10.52 9.15
C ASP A 249 -2.16 -11.02 10.18
N ARG A 250 -1.74 -11.17 11.45
CA ARG A 250 -2.61 -11.58 12.54
C ARG A 250 -3.55 -10.48 13.01
N LEU A 251 -3.07 -9.24 13.10
CA LEU A 251 -3.80 -8.10 13.69
C LEU A 251 -4.56 -7.24 12.66
N PHE A 252 -4.21 -7.32 11.36
CA PHE A 252 -4.73 -6.44 10.32
C PHE A 252 -5.33 -7.23 9.15
N SER A 253 -6.59 -7.58 9.27
CA SER A 253 -7.29 -8.41 8.30
C SER A 253 -7.55 -7.73 6.95
N HIS A 254 -7.61 -6.39 6.91
CA HIS A 254 -7.95 -5.63 5.70
C HIS A 254 -6.76 -5.38 4.77
N GLN A 255 -5.53 -5.72 5.17
CA GLN A 255 -4.34 -5.61 4.32
C GLN A 255 -4.32 -6.68 3.22
N SER A 256 -4.88 -7.86 3.47
CA SER A 256 -4.82 -9.03 2.59
C SER A 256 -6.17 -9.43 1.97
N ILE A 257 -7.17 -8.54 2.01
CA ILE A 257 -8.48 -8.81 1.40
C ILE A 257 -8.32 -9.00 -0.11
N ALA A 258 -8.91 -10.09 -0.63
CA ALA A 258 -9.00 -10.29 -2.06
C ALA A 258 -9.99 -9.29 -2.68
N VAL A 259 -9.51 -8.47 -3.61
CA VAL A 259 -10.33 -7.55 -4.39
C VAL A 259 -10.31 -8.03 -5.84
N ALA A 260 -11.50 -8.12 -6.45
CA ALA A 260 -11.67 -8.69 -7.80
C ALA A 260 -11.02 -10.10 -7.95
N GLY A 261 -11.09 -10.92 -6.90
CA GLY A 261 -10.56 -12.29 -6.89
C GLY A 261 -9.04 -12.41 -6.77
N LYS A 262 -8.32 -11.29 -6.58
CA LYS A 262 -6.86 -11.27 -6.39
C LYS A 262 -6.52 -10.73 -5.02
N LYS A 263 -5.68 -11.45 -4.28
CA LYS A 263 -5.02 -10.91 -3.09
C LYS A 263 -3.90 -9.96 -3.52
N THR A 264 -3.75 -8.85 -2.81
CA THR A 264 -2.56 -8.01 -2.94
C THR A 264 -1.36 -8.78 -2.42
N LEU A 265 -0.36 -9.00 -3.26
CA LEU A 265 0.88 -9.68 -2.90
C LEU A 265 1.90 -8.64 -2.42
N GLY A 266 2.68 -9.03 -1.42
CA GLY A 266 3.78 -8.23 -0.86
C GLY A 266 3.40 -7.48 0.41
N ARG A 267 4.44 -7.02 1.09
CA ARG A 267 4.32 -6.29 2.37
C ARG A 267 3.55 -4.98 2.19
N PRO A 268 2.64 -4.64 3.10
CA PRO A 268 1.93 -3.37 3.04
C PRO A 268 2.86 -2.19 3.32
N ASP A 269 2.55 -1.04 2.73
CA ASP A 269 3.15 0.23 3.16
C ASP A 269 2.68 0.51 4.60
N THR A 270 3.58 1.01 5.46
CA THR A 270 3.33 1.20 6.90
C THR A 270 2.09 2.04 7.19
N TYR A 271 1.85 3.09 6.40
CA TYR A 271 0.67 3.94 6.58
C TYR A 271 -0.65 3.16 6.51
N ARG A 272 -0.75 2.09 5.72
CA ARG A 272 -1.98 1.29 5.60
C ARG A 272 -2.31 0.56 6.90
N LEU A 273 -1.27 0.05 7.58
CA LEU A 273 -1.41 -0.58 8.90
C LEU A 273 -1.89 0.42 9.94
N PHE A 274 -1.31 1.64 9.95
CA PHE A 274 -1.75 2.71 10.85
C PHE A 274 -3.19 3.13 10.60
N VAL A 275 -3.60 3.28 9.34
CA VAL A 275 -4.99 3.64 9.01
C VAL A 275 -5.96 2.56 9.51
N GLU A 276 -5.64 1.27 9.36
CA GLU A 276 -6.47 0.19 9.92
C GLU A 276 -6.45 0.20 11.47
N ARG A 277 -5.28 0.43 12.09
CA ARG A 277 -5.16 0.55 13.55
C ARG A 277 -6.02 1.69 14.09
N TRP A 278 -6.04 2.85 13.45
CA TRP A 278 -6.86 3.96 13.87
C TRP A 278 -8.36 3.65 13.80
N TYR A 279 -8.79 2.91 12.79
CA TYR A 279 -10.15 2.39 12.74
C TYR A 279 -10.46 1.50 13.95
N GLN A 280 -9.54 0.59 14.32
CA GLN A 280 -9.71 -0.31 15.47
C GLN A 280 -9.81 0.47 16.81
N LEU A 281 -9.03 1.54 16.93
CA LEU A 281 -8.93 2.35 18.15
C LEU A 281 -10.03 3.42 18.28
N ALA A 282 -10.67 3.79 17.19
CA ALA A 282 -11.72 4.80 17.22
C ALA A 282 -13.01 4.27 17.85
N LYS A 283 -13.65 5.11 18.64
CA LYS A 283 -14.92 4.82 19.32
C LYS A 283 -16.01 4.48 18.31
N ASP A 284 -16.77 3.43 18.58
CA ASP A 284 -17.85 3.00 17.70
C ASP A 284 -18.93 4.09 17.54
N ASP A 285 -19.50 4.19 16.34
CA ASP A 285 -20.58 5.10 15.93
C ASP A 285 -20.30 6.60 16.07
N CYS A 286 -19.23 7.03 16.72
CA CYS A 286 -18.97 8.46 16.93
C CYS A 286 -17.51 8.90 16.84
N GLY A 287 -16.53 7.99 16.93
CA GLY A 287 -15.10 8.32 16.89
C GLY A 287 -14.66 8.90 15.55
N TYR A 288 -13.84 9.92 15.58
CA TYR A 288 -13.26 10.55 14.40
C TYR A 288 -11.83 10.11 14.19
N THR A 289 -11.45 9.94 12.93
CA THR A 289 -10.06 9.72 12.54
C THR A 289 -9.68 10.76 11.49
N GLY A 290 -8.54 11.41 11.69
CA GLY A 290 -7.97 12.38 10.75
C GLY A 290 -6.51 12.05 10.47
N TRP A 291 -6.11 12.03 9.20
CA TRP A 291 -4.76 11.60 8.83
C TRP A 291 -4.21 12.29 7.59
N ILE A 292 -2.88 12.27 7.53
CA ILE A 292 -2.11 12.64 6.33
C ILE A 292 -1.37 11.39 5.85
N VAL A 293 -1.66 10.93 4.64
CA VAL A 293 -1.10 9.71 4.05
C VAL A 293 -0.74 9.91 2.58
N PRO A 294 0.04 9.04 1.96
CA PRO A 294 0.26 9.08 0.52
C PRO A 294 -1.06 9.01 -0.27
N SER A 295 -1.11 9.65 -1.43
CA SER A 295 -2.27 9.58 -2.33
C SER A 295 -2.63 8.17 -2.78
N SER A 296 -1.71 7.22 -2.62
CA SER A 296 -1.96 5.79 -2.84
C SER A 296 -3.14 5.25 -2.03
N PHE A 297 -3.50 5.86 -0.89
CA PHE A 297 -4.71 5.52 -0.13
C PHE A 297 -5.96 5.57 -1.02
N HIS A 298 -6.15 6.62 -1.79
CA HIS A 298 -7.36 6.77 -2.61
C HIS A 298 -7.21 6.24 -4.04
N SER A 299 -6.00 6.03 -4.54
CA SER A 299 -5.76 5.72 -5.95
C SER A 299 -5.17 4.32 -6.21
N ASN A 300 -4.43 3.72 -5.26
CA ASN A 300 -3.69 2.47 -5.49
C ASN A 300 -4.57 1.23 -5.24
N GLU A 301 -4.35 0.19 -6.07
CA GLU A 301 -4.96 -1.13 -5.91
C GLU A 301 -4.60 -1.77 -4.56
N GLY A 302 -3.34 -1.67 -4.14
CA GLY A 302 -2.86 -2.22 -2.87
C GLY A 302 -3.55 -1.66 -1.62
N ALA A 303 -4.13 -0.46 -1.70
CA ALA A 303 -4.88 0.15 -0.62
C ALA A 303 -6.39 -0.15 -0.65
N ALA A 304 -6.87 -0.98 -1.59
CA ALA A 304 -8.29 -1.23 -1.77
C ALA A 304 -8.96 -1.81 -0.51
N GLY A 305 -8.29 -2.72 0.21
CA GLY A 305 -8.85 -3.32 1.42
C GLY A 305 -9.10 -2.28 2.52
N VAL A 306 -8.10 -1.45 2.82
CA VAL A 306 -8.22 -0.38 3.83
C VAL A 306 -9.19 0.71 3.37
N ARG A 307 -9.19 1.05 2.08
CA ARG A 307 -10.16 2.00 1.51
C ARG A 307 -11.59 1.48 1.66
N LYS A 308 -11.84 0.21 1.37
CA LYS A 308 -13.15 -0.43 1.58
C LYS A 308 -13.54 -0.46 3.05
N LEU A 309 -12.62 -0.78 3.97
CA LEU A 309 -12.87 -0.71 5.40
C LEU A 309 -13.48 0.64 5.78
N TYR A 310 -12.87 1.73 5.31
CA TYR A 310 -13.36 3.07 5.61
C TYR A 310 -14.67 3.43 4.87
N LEU A 311 -14.82 3.03 3.63
CA LEU A 311 -16.06 3.27 2.89
C LEU A 311 -17.25 2.47 3.44
N ASP A 312 -17.01 1.26 3.95
CA ASP A 312 -18.06 0.37 4.46
C ASP A 312 -18.46 0.69 5.91
N ASN A 313 -17.48 1.07 6.75
CA ASN A 313 -17.67 1.13 8.20
C ASN A 313 -17.43 2.52 8.79
N THR A 314 -17.28 3.55 7.95
CA THR A 314 -17.18 4.93 8.37
C THR A 314 -17.95 5.85 7.43
N ASN A 315 -18.34 7.02 7.93
CA ASN A 315 -18.63 8.16 7.07
C ASN A 315 -17.32 8.87 6.76
N LEU A 316 -16.70 8.56 5.61
CA LEU A 316 -15.52 9.27 5.12
C LEU A 316 -15.94 10.69 4.71
N VAL A 317 -15.71 11.65 5.60
CA VAL A 317 -16.20 13.02 5.47
C VAL A 317 -15.54 13.73 4.30
N CYS A 318 -14.21 13.60 4.19
CA CYS A 318 -13.45 14.19 3.10
C CYS A 318 -12.14 13.45 2.81
N CYS A 319 -11.66 13.65 1.59
CA CYS A 319 -10.33 13.23 1.13
C CYS A 319 -9.77 14.29 0.17
N TYR A 320 -8.81 15.06 0.63
CA TYR A 320 -8.21 16.17 -0.11
C TYR A 320 -6.77 15.84 -0.47
N SER A 321 -6.46 15.76 -1.77
CA SER A 321 -5.16 15.35 -2.29
C SER A 321 -4.32 16.54 -2.73
N PHE A 322 -3.10 16.62 -2.21
CA PHE A 322 -2.12 17.67 -2.44
C PHE A 322 -0.94 17.17 -3.26
N GLU A 323 -0.40 18.03 -4.09
CA GLU A 323 0.88 17.84 -4.76
C GLU A 323 2.00 18.51 -3.96
N ASN A 324 3.11 17.81 -3.73
CA ASN A 324 4.25 18.34 -2.96
C ASN A 324 5.18 19.25 -3.77
N LEU A 325 4.70 19.81 -4.88
CA LEU A 325 5.50 20.70 -5.74
C LEU A 325 6.05 21.92 -5.01
N LYS A 326 5.35 22.41 -3.99
CA LYS A 326 5.79 23.51 -3.11
C LYS A 326 6.59 23.06 -1.90
N ARG A 327 6.96 21.77 -1.83
CA ARG A 327 7.71 21.19 -0.72
C ARG A 327 7.08 21.47 0.66
N LEU A 328 5.79 21.19 0.77
CA LEU A 328 5.07 21.25 2.05
C LEU A 328 5.64 20.25 3.06
N PHE A 329 6.16 19.13 2.54
CA PHE A 329 6.95 18.14 3.28
C PHE A 329 8.32 17.97 2.61
N ASP A 330 9.34 17.65 3.41
CA ASP A 330 10.70 17.35 2.93
C ASP A 330 10.79 15.92 2.37
N ILE A 331 10.03 15.67 1.32
CA ILE A 331 9.96 14.43 0.53
C ILE A 331 10.09 14.78 -0.95
N ASP A 332 10.18 13.77 -1.81
CA ASP A 332 10.22 13.98 -3.28
C ASP A 332 9.02 14.85 -3.72
N SER A 333 9.32 15.92 -4.47
CA SER A 333 8.30 16.86 -4.96
C SER A 333 7.24 16.24 -5.87
N ARG A 334 7.52 15.07 -6.43
CA ARG A 334 6.58 14.30 -7.26
C ARG A 334 5.58 13.49 -6.45
N GLN A 335 5.82 13.31 -5.15
CA GLN A 335 4.90 12.60 -4.28
C GLN A 335 3.67 13.46 -4.01
N LYS A 336 2.52 12.81 -4.04
CA LYS A 336 1.24 13.38 -3.65
C LYS A 336 0.83 12.80 -2.30
N PHE A 337 0.15 13.58 -1.50
CA PHE A 337 -0.41 13.13 -0.23
C PHE A 337 -1.88 13.55 -0.09
N ALA A 338 -2.60 12.85 0.75
CA ALA A 338 -4.00 13.10 1.03
C ALA A 338 -4.22 13.42 2.51
N VAL A 339 -5.03 14.44 2.76
CA VAL A 339 -5.61 14.73 4.07
C VAL A 339 -7.01 14.16 4.06
N ALA A 340 -7.33 13.26 4.99
CA ALA A 340 -8.64 12.66 5.07
C ALA A 340 -9.20 12.70 6.49
N VAL A 341 -10.52 12.78 6.59
CA VAL A 341 -11.26 12.73 7.85
C VAL A 341 -12.42 11.76 7.71
N ALA A 342 -12.54 10.85 8.66
CA ALA A 342 -13.63 9.90 8.72
C ALA A 342 -14.25 9.87 10.12
N LYS A 343 -15.54 9.57 10.19
CA LYS A 343 -16.28 9.29 11.42
C LYS A 343 -16.73 7.84 11.41
N LYS A 344 -16.38 7.06 12.42
CA LYS A 344 -16.82 5.66 12.51
C LYS A 344 -18.34 5.58 12.51
N SER A 345 -18.92 4.72 11.68
CA SER A 345 -20.36 4.63 11.49
C SER A 345 -20.73 3.33 10.79
N ALA A 346 -21.61 2.55 11.37
CA ALA A 346 -22.12 1.31 10.78
C ALA A 346 -22.90 1.53 9.47
N LEU A 347 -23.32 2.76 9.15
CA LEU A 347 -24.03 3.07 7.90
C LEU A 347 -23.09 3.20 6.69
N GLY A 348 -21.79 3.28 6.92
CA GLY A 348 -20.80 3.50 5.88
C GLY A 348 -20.89 4.89 5.23
N THR A 349 -20.13 5.08 4.16
CA THR A 349 -20.04 6.32 3.38
C THR A 349 -21.02 6.31 2.22
N SER A 350 -21.99 7.18 2.21
CA SER A 350 -22.90 7.39 1.06
C SER A 350 -22.33 8.35 0.03
N SER A 351 -21.65 9.38 0.50
CA SER A 351 -20.92 10.36 -0.31
C SER A 351 -19.80 10.98 0.50
N LEU A 352 -18.76 11.47 -0.18
CA LEU A 352 -17.63 12.16 0.44
C LEU A 352 -17.29 13.44 -0.32
N ARG A 353 -16.69 14.39 0.38
CA ARG A 353 -16.09 15.58 -0.23
C ARG A 353 -14.67 15.27 -0.64
N ALA A 354 -14.31 15.61 -1.85
CA ALA A 354 -12.95 15.40 -2.37
C ALA A 354 -12.45 16.64 -3.11
N ALA A 355 -11.15 16.81 -3.16
CA ALA A 355 -10.48 17.74 -4.06
C ALA A 355 -9.10 17.19 -4.39
N PHE A 356 -8.65 17.40 -5.62
CA PHE A 356 -7.40 16.85 -6.12
C PHE A 356 -6.53 17.96 -6.71
N TYR A 357 -5.21 17.69 -6.85
CA TYR A 357 -4.24 18.62 -7.40
C TYR A 357 -4.16 19.94 -6.63
N LEU A 358 -4.32 19.88 -5.32
CA LEU A 358 -4.17 21.04 -4.43
C LEU A 358 -2.69 21.35 -4.22
N LEU A 359 -2.35 22.65 -4.18
CA LEU A 359 -0.96 23.11 -4.01
C LEU A 359 -0.74 23.87 -2.71
N ASN A 360 -1.82 24.44 -2.15
CA ASN A 360 -1.75 25.33 -0.99
C ASN A 360 -2.63 24.78 0.14
N PRO A 361 -2.10 24.61 1.33
CA PRO A 361 -2.89 24.18 2.49
C PRO A 361 -3.92 25.23 2.92
N GLU A 362 -3.70 26.51 2.61
CA GLU A 362 -4.66 27.60 2.89
C GLU A 362 -6.02 27.34 2.26
N TRP A 363 -6.06 26.55 1.18
CA TRP A 363 -7.32 26.14 0.56
C TRP A 363 -8.25 25.40 1.55
N LEU A 364 -7.71 24.72 2.55
CA LEU A 364 -8.50 24.03 3.56
C LEU A 364 -9.33 25.00 4.42
N PHE A 365 -8.89 26.24 4.53
CA PHE A 365 -9.52 27.29 5.33
C PHE A 365 -10.29 28.32 4.47
N ALA A 366 -10.21 28.21 3.14
CA ALA A 366 -10.91 29.12 2.24
C ALA A 366 -12.44 28.97 2.40
N GLU A 367 -13.15 30.09 2.38
CA GLU A 367 -14.62 30.11 2.44
C GLU A 367 -15.24 29.60 1.13
N ASP A 368 -14.64 29.98 -0.01
CA ASP A 368 -15.07 29.58 -1.34
C ASP A 368 -14.27 28.36 -1.82
N LYS A 369 -14.86 27.18 -1.71
CA LYS A 369 -14.32 25.89 -2.18
C LYS A 369 -15.11 25.31 -3.35
N GLU A 370 -16.22 25.94 -3.73
CA GLU A 370 -17.27 25.35 -4.56
C GLU A 370 -16.76 24.84 -5.90
N ASP A 371 -15.88 25.56 -6.57
CA ASP A 371 -15.36 25.17 -7.90
C ASP A 371 -14.42 23.94 -7.88
N ARG A 372 -13.71 23.72 -6.78
CA ARG A 372 -12.71 22.67 -6.64
C ARG A 372 -13.14 21.51 -5.73
N GLN A 373 -14.13 21.74 -4.87
CA GLN A 373 -14.64 20.71 -3.99
C GLN A 373 -15.68 19.86 -4.71
N LEU A 374 -15.35 18.60 -4.91
CA LEU A 374 -16.20 17.59 -5.52
C LEU A 374 -17.04 16.89 -4.47
N VAL A 375 -18.22 16.44 -4.84
CA VAL A 375 -19.03 15.49 -4.07
C VAL A 375 -19.05 14.16 -4.83
N ILE A 376 -18.32 13.17 -4.30
CA ILE A 376 -18.27 11.83 -4.89
C ILE A 376 -19.30 10.96 -4.20
N VAL A 377 -20.25 10.44 -4.96
CA VAL A 377 -21.28 9.50 -4.48
C VAL A 377 -20.74 8.08 -4.54
N ARG A 378 -20.86 7.32 -3.46
CA ARG A 378 -20.25 5.99 -3.37
C ARG A 378 -20.69 5.02 -4.46
N LYS A 379 -21.98 5.01 -4.82
CA LYS A 379 -22.46 4.16 -5.91
C LYS A 379 -21.74 4.39 -7.24
N ASP A 380 -21.19 5.60 -7.44
CA ASP A 380 -20.45 5.95 -8.64
C ASP A 380 -19.00 5.47 -8.57
N LEU A 381 -18.40 5.37 -7.38
CA LEU A 381 -17.03 4.83 -7.22
C LEU A 381 -16.90 3.41 -7.77
N HIS A 382 -17.82 2.53 -7.40
CA HIS A 382 -17.81 1.15 -7.91
C HIS A 382 -17.96 1.09 -9.43
N ARG A 383 -18.81 1.96 -9.99
CA ARG A 383 -19.01 2.08 -11.44
C ARG A 383 -17.80 2.65 -12.16
N LEU A 384 -17.09 3.62 -11.55
CA LEU A 384 -15.98 4.34 -12.16
C LEU A 384 -14.65 3.58 -12.08
N SER A 385 -14.45 2.75 -11.05
CA SER A 385 -13.19 2.08 -10.78
C SER A 385 -13.33 0.61 -10.38
N GLY A 386 -14.50 0.02 -10.61
CA GLY A 386 -14.78 -1.38 -10.33
C GLY A 386 -14.66 -1.71 -8.84
N ALA A 387 -14.33 -2.97 -8.55
CA ALA A 387 -14.26 -3.52 -7.20
C ALA A 387 -13.20 -2.83 -6.30
N HIS A 388 -12.23 -2.12 -6.87
CA HIS A 388 -11.19 -1.41 -6.11
C HIS A 388 -11.67 -0.10 -5.49
N GLU A 389 -12.79 0.45 -5.95
CA GLU A 389 -13.38 1.71 -5.48
C GLU A 389 -12.35 2.85 -5.34
N ALA A 390 -11.37 2.90 -6.28
CA ALA A 390 -10.39 3.98 -6.33
C ALA A 390 -11.07 5.29 -6.72
N PHE A 391 -10.60 6.42 -6.14
CA PHE A 391 -11.17 7.72 -6.44
C PHE A 391 -10.67 8.23 -7.78
N VAL A 392 -11.56 8.80 -8.57
CA VAL A 392 -11.21 9.46 -9.83
C VAL A 392 -10.79 10.89 -9.50
N GLU A 393 -9.55 11.26 -9.85
CA GLU A 393 -8.99 12.58 -9.58
C GLU A 393 -9.53 13.64 -10.58
N ALA A 394 -10.83 13.93 -10.55
CA ALA A 394 -11.41 15.00 -11.37
C ALA A 394 -10.96 16.38 -10.85
N ARG A 395 -10.82 17.36 -11.76
CA ARG A 395 -10.38 18.72 -11.42
C ARG A 395 -11.53 19.66 -11.10
N SER A 396 -12.73 19.31 -11.58
CA SER A 396 -13.94 20.13 -11.42
C SER A 396 -15.18 19.24 -11.32
N ASN A 397 -16.28 19.80 -10.83
CA ASN A 397 -17.58 19.13 -10.83
C ASN A 397 -18.06 18.82 -12.27
N MET A 398 -17.68 19.64 -13.25
CA MET A 398 -17.96 19.38 -14.67
C MET A 398 -17.26 18.11 -15.13
N ASP A 399 -15.95 17.95 -14.85
CA ASP A 399 -15.20 16.74 -15.20
C ASP A 399 -15.83 15.50 -14.56
N LEU A 400 -16.14 15.57 -13.27
CA LEU A 400 -16.79 14.46 -12.57
C LEU A 400 -18.14 14.11 -13.19
N SER A 401 -18.95 15.09 -13.53
CA SER A 401 -20.25 14.91 -14.16
C SER A 401 -20.13 14.23 -15.54
N LEU A 402 -19.13 14.65 -16.32
CA LEU A 402 -18.86 14.03 -17.63
C LEU A 402 -18.41 12.58 -17.49
N ILE A 403 -17.52 12.29 -16.53
CA ILE A 403 -17.03 10.94 -16.26
C ILE A 403 -18.20 10.03 -15.82
N VAL A 404 -19.06 10.51 -14.92
CA VAL A 404 -20.24 9.78 -14.45
C VAL A 404 -21.25 9.58 -15.59
N ALA A 405 -21.50 10.60 -16.42
CA ALA A 405 -22.39 10.49 -17.56
C ALA A 405 -21.90 9.47 -18.59
N GLN A 406 -20.62 9.43 -18.88
CA GLN A 406 -20.01 8.43 -19.76
C GLN A 406 -20.15 7.02 -19.19
N SER A 407 -19.94 6.82 -17.89
CA SER A 407 -20.13 5.52 -17.25
C SER A 407 -21.59 5.08 -17.17
N ASN A 408 -22.53 6.01 -17.23
CA ASN A 408 -23.97 5.73 -17.29
C ASN A 408 -24.46 5.41 -18.70
N SER A 409 -23.68 5.70 -19.76
CA SER A 409 -24.02 5.30 -21.11
C SER A 409 -24.05 3.76 -21.21
N LYS A 410 -24.79 3.21 -22.18
CA LYS A 410 -24.81 1.76 -22.47
C LYS A 410 -23.49 1.33 -23.13
N ALA A 411 -22.36 1.74 -22.57
CA ALA A 411 -21.03 1.45 -23.04
C ALA A 411 -20.51 0.16 -22.40
N THR A 412 -19.67 -0.54 -23.11
CA THR A 412 -18.89 -1.67 -22.60
C THR A 412 -17.65 -1.11 -21.91
N ASP A 413 -17.19 -1.72 -20.84
CA ASP A 413 -15.89 -1.36 -20.26
C ASP A 413 -14.75 -1.83 -21.15
N TRP A 414 -13.60 -1.12 -21.10
CA TRP A 414 -12.42 -1.44 -21.90
C TRP A 414 -12.01 -2.92 -21.79
N GLY A 415 -12.03 -3.50 -20.60
CA GLY A 415 -11.67 -4.89 -20.40
C GLY A 415 -12.58 -5.84 -21.16
N ASP A 416 -13.90 -5.66 -21.07
CA ASP A 416 -14.90 -6.47 -21.75
C ASP A 416 -14.85 -6.26 -23.27
N TRP A 417 -14.67 -5.01 -23.70
CA TRP A 417 -14.53 -4.68 -25.11
C TRP A 417 -13.30 -5.35 -25.76
N LEU A 418 -12.17 -5.42 -25.06
CA LEU A 418 -11.00 -6.16 -25.54
C LEU A 418 -11.32 -7.64 -25.74
N VAL A 419 -12.07 -8.25 -24.81
CA VAL A 419 -12.50 -9.65 -24.91
C VAL A 419 -13.42 -9.84 -26.13
N GLU A 420 -14.36 -8.95 -26.37
CA GLU A 420 -15.23 -8.97 -27.56
C GLU A 420 -14.44 -8.90 -28.87
N LEU A 421 -13.33 -8.17 -28.88
CA LEU A 421 -12.42 -8.05 -30.02
C LEU A 421 -11.42 -9.21 -30.13
N GLY A 422 -11.46 -10.17 -29.22
CA GLY A 422 -10.51 -11.29 -29.16
C GLY A 422 -9.11 -10.89 -28.72
N ILE A 423 -8.97 -9.69 -28.11
CA ILE A 423 -7.69 -9.19 -27.59
C ILE A 423 -7.53 -9.66 -26.14
N SER A 424 -6.35 -10.17 -25.80
CA SER A 424 -6.06 -10.55 -24.42
C SER A 424 -6.11 -9.34 -23.49
N THR A 425 -6.86 -9.42 -22.40
CA THR A 425 -6.86 -8.40 -21.34
C THR A 425 -5.58 -8.42 -20.51
N ALA A 426 -4.78 -9.47 -20.62
CA ALA A 426 -3.51 -9.62 -19.96
C ALA A 426 -2.40 -8.93 -20.78
N PHE A 427 -2.28 -7.63 -20.62
CA PHE A 427 -1.06 -6.94 -21.04
C PHE A 427 0.01 -7.20 -19.98
N GLY A 428 1.10 -7.84 -20.40
CA GLY A 428 2.17 -8.27 -19.51
C GLY A 428 3.44 -7.42 -19.64
N VAL A 429 4.26 -7.50 -18.60
CA VAL A 429 5.66 -7.07 -18.66
C VAL A 429 6.49 -8.26 -19.10
N GLU A 430 7.29 -8.10 -20.18
CA GLU A 430 8.10 -9.20 -20.69
C GLU A 430 9.44 -9.31 -19.96
N LEU A 431 10.14 -8.21 -19.80
CA LEU A 431 11.45 -8.20 -19.16
C LEU A 431 11.47 -7.21 -17.98
N HIS A 432 11.64 -7.73 -16.79
CA HIS A 432 12.09 -6.91 -15.67
C HIS A 432 13.59 -6.64 -15.83
N ARG A 433 14.05 -5.42 -15.54
CA ARG A 433 15.47 -5.11 -15.43
C ARG A 433 16.09 -5.92 -14.29
N ASN A 434 16.20 -7.22 -14.52
CA ASN A 434 16.96 -8.09 -13.64
C ASN A 434 18.33 -8.30 -14.30
N PRO A 435 19.46 -8.07 -13.61
CA PRO A 435 20.81 -8.26 -14.13
C PRO A 435 21.07 -9.66 -14.70
N ALA A 436 20.33 -10.67 -14.28
CA ALA A 436 20.43 -12.03 -14.81
C ALA A 436 20.10 -12.14 -16.31
N PHE A 437 19.34 -11.19 -16.89
CA PHE A 437 18.99 -11.18 -18.32
C PHE A 437 19.74 -10.12 -19.13
N ALA A 438 20.51 -9.27 -18.49
CA ALA A 438 21.17 -8.14 -19.12
C ALA A 438 22.61 -8.44 -19.54
N HIS A 439 22.83 -9.39 -20.42
CA HIS A 439 23.95 -9.27 -21.33
C HIS A 439 23.53 -8.29 -22.44
N VAL A 440 23.39 -7.02 -22.05
CA VAL A 440 23.02 -5.93 -22.91
C VAL A 440 24.22 -5.57 -23.74
N LEU A 441 24.15 -5.82 -25.05
CA LEU A 441 25.09 -5.28 -26.01
C LEU A 441 24.52 -3.98 -26.56
N SER A 442 25.19 -2.86 -26.30
CA SER A 442 24.90 -1.58 -26.94
C SER A 442 25.50 -1.59 -28.35
N GLU A 443 24.69 -1.88 -29.35
CA GLU A 443 25.04 -1.67 -30.74
C GLU A 443 23.95 -0.83 -31.39
N SER A 444 24.31 0.26 -32.04
CA SER A 444 23.40 1.02 -32.89
C SER A 444 23.07 0.18 -34.13
N VAL A 445 21.80 -0.20 -34.28
CA VAL A 445 21.33 -0.98 -35.43
C VAL A 445 20.48 -0.09 -36.31
N ASP A 446 20.83 -0.01 -37.59
CA ASP A 446 20.01 0.63 -38.61
C ASP A 446 18.65 -0.07 -38.73
N THR A 447 17.61 0.70 -39.05
CA THR A 447 16.24 0.24 -39.15
C THR A 447 16.05 -0.88 -40.18
N ALA A 448 16.80 -0.84 -41.31
CA ALA A 448 16.79 -1.87 -42.35
C ALA A 448 17.45 -3.18 -41.87
N ALA A 449 18.56 -3.09 -41.15
CA ALA A 449 19.25 -4.24 -40.58
C ALA A 449 18.39 -4.97 -39.53
N ARG A 450 17.46 -4.29 -38.91
CA ARG A 450 16.54 -4.79 -37.90
C ARG A 450 15.59 -5.85 -38.45
N PHE A 451 15.06 -5.63 -39.66
CA PHE A 451 14.21 -6.61 -40.36
C PHE A 451 15.00 -7.80 -40.84
N GLN A 452 16.22 -7.62 -41.31
CA GLN A 452 17.12 -8.70 -41.67
C GLN A 452 17.46 -9.59 -40.47
N ILE A 453 17.71 -9.02 -39.29
CA ILE A 453 17.94 -9.80 -38.06
C ILE A 453 16.72 -10.67 -37.70
N CYS A 454 15.50 -10.19 -38.01
CA CYS A 454 14.27 -10.96 -37.78
C CYS A 454 13.97 -12.02 -38.82
N GLN A 455 14.47 -11.89 -40.03
CA GLN A 455 14.21 -12.78 -41.17
C GLN A 455 15.34 -13.80 -41.46
N GLU A 456 16.58 -13.46 -41.13
CA GLU A 456 17.71 -14.33 -41.36
C GLU A 456 17.89 -15.35 -40.24
N GLU A 457 18.09 -16.56 -40.61
CA GLU A 457 18.37 -17.82 -39.91
C GLU A 457 18.70 -17.68 -38.42
N GLY A 458 17.73 -17.98 -37.55
CA GLY A 458 17.96 -18.20 -36.12
C GLY A 458 18.26 -16.92 -35.35
N TRP A 459 17.30 -16.10 -35.21
CA TRP A 459 17.09 -15.02 -34.21
C TRP A 459 18.10 -15.05 -33.05
N HIS A 460 19.32 -14.61 -33.27
CA HIS A 460 20.36 -14.68 -32.23
C HIS A 460 20.20 -13.58 -31.18
N ARG A 461 19.59 -12.43 -31.56
CA ARG A 461 19.36 -11.28 -30.68
C ARG A 461 18.10 -10.55 -31.09
N LEU A 462 17.31 -10.13 -30.10
CA LEU A 462 16.12 -9.33 -30.29
C LEU A 462 16.31 -7.93 -29.68
N PRO A 463 15.98 -6.87 -30.40
CA PRO A 463 16.05 -5.53 -29.86
C PRO A 463 15.00 -5.34 -28.74
N LEU A 464 15.37 -4.53 -27.74
CA LEU A 464 14.58 -4.26 -26.56
C LEU A 464 13.88 -2.91 -26.66
N HIS A 465 12.55 -2.93 -26.67
CA HIS A 465 11.75 -1.70 -26.55
C HIS A 465 11.59 -1.25 -25.09
N ALA A 466 11.74 0.04 -24.88
CA ALA A 466 11.45 0.74 -23.64
C ALA A 466 10.33 1.77 -23.86
N GLY A 467 9.75 2.30 -22.79
CA GLY A 467 8.72 3.33 -22.90
C GLY A 467 9.17 4.56 -23.72
N LYS A 468 10.47 4.90 -23.69
CA LYS A 468 11.04 6.01 -24.46
C LYS A 468 11.09 5.76 -25.98
N THR A 469 11.06 4.50 -26.42
CA THR A 469 11.21 4.13 -27.83
C THR A 469 9.89 4.07 -28.59
N ILE A 470 8.76 4.22 -27.93
CA ILE A 470 7.45 4.29 -28.58
C ILE A 470 6.78 5.64 -28.36
N SER A 471 5.97 6.06 -29.33
CA SER A 471 5.02 7.17 -29.19
C SER A 471 3.67 6.77 -29.78
N GLN A 472 2.72 7.68 -29.81
CA GLN A 472 1.42 7.41 -30.42
C GLN A 472 1.57 6.94 -31.86
N TYR A 473 1.04 5.77 -32.16
CA TYR A 473 1.05 5.14 -33.49
C TYR A 473 2.43 4.70 -34.02
N THR A 474 3.52 4.95 -33.31
CA THR A 474 4.86 4.60 -33.79
C THR A 474 5.66 3.84 -32.75
N ASP A 475 6.31 2.78 -33.20
CA ASP A 475 7.18 1.92 -32.39
C ASP A 475 8.65 2.37 -32.37
N MET A 476 8.97 3.47 -33.08
CA MET A 476 10.34 4.00 -33.18
C MET A 476 10.38 5.51 -33.02
N PHE A 477 9.87 5.98 -31.91
CA PHE A 477 9.91 7.39 -31.58
C PHE A 477 11.28 7.76 -30.97
N SER A 478 11.92 8.79 -31.49
CA SER A 478 13.14 9.46 -30.99
C SER A 478 14.43 8.65 -30.86
N SER A 479 14.41 7.34 -30.77
CA SER A 479 15.63 6.54 -30.71
C SER A 479 15.41 5.09 -31.16
N VAL A 480 16.38 4.56 -31.89
CA VAL A 480 16.49 3.13 -32.17
C VAL A 480 16.75 2.41 -30.84
N PRO A 481 16.21 1.21 -30.61
CA PRO A 481 16.55 0.42 -29.43
C PRO A 481 18.08 0.23 -29.33
N GLU A 482 18.63 0.67 -28.21
CA GLU A 482 20.08 0.58 -27.94
C GLU A 482 20.48 -0.76 -27.36
N ASN A 483 19.49 -1.51 -26.86
CA ASN A 483 19.71 -2.73 -26.10
C ASN A 483 19.10 -3.94 -26.82
N PHE A 484 19.76 -5.11 -26.67
CA PHE A 484 19.36 -6.36 -27.30
C PHE A 484 19.34 -7.50 -26.27
N VAL A 485 18.45 -8.45 -26.46
CA VAL A 485 18.31 -9.64 -25.63
C VAL A 485 18.65 -10.88 -26.47
N SER A 486 19.42 -11.82 -25.91
CA SER A 486 19.67 -13.12 -26.55
C SER A 486 18.36 -13.86 -26.78
N THR A 487 18.15 -14.36 -27.99
CA THR A 487 16.97 -15.17 -28.33
C THR A 487 16.86 -16.43 -27.49
N ARG A 488 17.99 -17.03 -27.11
CA ARG A 488 18.02 -18.22 -26.26
C ARG A 488 17.42 -17.94 -24.89
N GLU A 489 17.73 -16.80 -24.31
CA GLU A 489 17.18 -16.36 -23.02
C GLU A 489 15.73 -15.89 -23.17
N ALA A 490 15.41 -15.10 -24.19
CA ALA A 490 14.06 -14.63 -24.45
C ALA A 490 13.06 -15.75 -24.68
N PHE A 491 13.48 -16.84 -25.35
CA PHE A 491 12.63 -17.99 -25.67
C PHE A 491 12.69 -19.14 -24.64
N SER A 492 13.48 -19.02 -23.59
CA SER A 492 13.43 -19.94 -22.45
C SER A 492 12.09 -19.88 -21.71
N THR A 493 11.39 -18.75 -21.80
CA THR A 493 10.03 -18.58 -21.31
C THR A 493 9.01 -18.88 -22.41
N ARG A 494 8.12 -19.85 -22.19
CA ARG A 494 7.12 -20.34 -23.15
C ARG A 494 6.22 -19.25 -23.77
N HIS A 495 6.03 -18.11 -23.10
CA HIS A 495 5.08 -17.07 -23.51
C HIS A 495 5.63 -16.14 -24.60
N TRP A 496 6.91 -15.87 -24.67
CA TRP A 496 7.48 -14.88 -25.58
C TRP A 496 7.61 -15.37 -27.03
N LYS A 497 7.83 -16.67 -27.23
CA LYS A 497 8.06 -17.24 -28.56
C LYS A 497 6.94 -16.97 -29.56
N ARG A 498 5.68 -16.92 -29.09
CA ARG A 498 4.51 -16.64 -29.94
C ARG A 498 4.23 -15.16 -30.06
N SER A 499 4.38 -14.42 -28.94
CA SER A 499 4.06 -12.99 -28.89
C SER A 499 4.99 -12.15 -29.77
N VAL A 500 6.27 -12.49 -29.82
CA VAL A 500 7.29 -11.76 -30.60
C VAL A 500 7.14 -11.92 -32.12
N GLN A 501 6.44 -12.94 -32.59
CA GLN A 501 6.26 -13.21 -34.01
C GLN A 501 5.12 -12.42 -34.69
N GLY A 502 4.25 -11.78 -33.91
CA GLY A 502 3.10 -11.03 -34.40
C GLY A 502 3.19 -9.53 -34.18
N TYR A 503 2.33 -8.79 -34.87
CA TYR A 503 2.08 -7.38 -34.55
C TYR A 503 1.35 -7.30 -33.21
N ARG A 504 1.86 -6.50 -32.26
CA ARG A 504 1.38 -6.43 -30.88
C ARG A 504 1.01 -5.03 -30.46
N LEU A 505 -0.07 -4.92 -29.71
CA LEU A 505 -0.38 -3.68 -28.99
C LEU A 505 0.56 -3.53 -27.81
N ALA A 506 1.07 -2.33 -27.62
CA ALA A 506 1.84 -1.95 -26.43
C ALA A 506 1.46 -0.55 -25.98
N PHE A 507 1.55 -0.30 -24.67
CA PHE A 507 1.38 1.03 -24.13
C PHE A 507 2.39 1.31 -23.00
N ARG A 508 2.69 2.61 -22.81
CA ARG A 508 3.59 3.06 -21.74
C ARG A 508 2.94 2.86 -20.38
N MET A 509 3.61 2.16 -19.48
CA MET A 509 3.16 2.01 -18.09
C MET A 509 3.51 3.23 -17.22
N LYS A 510 4.63 3.88 -17.48
CA LYS A 510 5.02 5.11 -16.78
C LYS A 510 4.37 6.30 -17.45
N ALA A 511 3.29 6.76 -16.85
CA ALA A 511 2.45 7.83 -17.37
C ALA A 511 1.98 8.72 -16.22
N ALA A 512 2.18 10.03 -16.33
CA ALA A 512 1.69 11.00 -15.36
C ALA A 512 0.54 11.82 -15.96
N SER A 513 -0.39 12.25 -15.13
CA SER A 513 -1.48 13.14 -15.54
C SER A 513 -1.01 14.51 -16.05
N THR A 514 0.25 14.88 -15.75
CA THR A 514 0.91 16.13 -16.18
C THR A 514 1.60 16.02 -17.53
N ASN A 515 1.75 14.82 -18.10
CA ASN A 515 2.33 14.66 -19.44
C ASN A 515 1.40 15.27 -20.50
N GLU A 516 1.96 15.67 -21.63
CA GLU A 516 1.17 16.11 -22.80
C GLU A 516 0.14 15.05 -23.20
N ARG A 517 0.56 13.78 -23.21
CA ARG A 517 -0.30 12.60 -23.38
C ARG A 517 -0.04 11.61 -22.27
N THR A 518 -1.11 11.17 -21.60
CA THR A 518 -1.05 10.16 -20.54
C THR A 518 -1.12 8.76 -21.13
N MET A 519 -2.04 8.54 -22.08
CA MET A 519 -2.12 7.30 -22.83
C MET A 519 -1.27 7.39 -24.09
N ILE A 520 -0.25 6.54 -24.18
CA ILE A 520 0.61 6.42 -25.35
C ILE A 520 0.65 4.94 -25.72
N ALA A 521 0.05 4.62 -26.84
CA ALA A 521 -0.02 3.27 -27.37
C ALA A 521 0.57 3.19 -28.78
N ALA A 522 1.18 2.06 -29.10
CA ALA A 522 1.71 1.75 -30.43
C ALA A 522 1.42 0.29 -30.79
N MET A 523 1.40 0.02 -32.10
CA MET A 523 1.50 -1.33 -32.63
C MET A 523 2.99 -1.63 -32.80
N LEU A 524 3.49 -2.64 -32.15
CA LEU A 524 4.87 -3.10 -32.31
C LEU A 524 4.98 -4.02 -33.51
N THR A 525 6.03 -3.83 -34.29
CA THR A 525 6.39 -4.78 -35.33
C THR A 525 6.94 -6.09 -34.75
N PRO A 526 6.86 -7.23 -35.48
CA PRO A 526 7.47 -8.48 -35.03
C PRO A 526 8.97 -8.33 -34.73
N GLY A 527 9.51 -9.14 -33.83
CA GLY A 527 10.93 -9.20 -33.56
C GLY A 527 11.44 -8.37 -32.39
N PHE A 528 10.57 -7.82 -31.55
CA PHE A 528 10.96 -7.05 -30.37
C PHE A 528 10.62 -7.74 -29.07
N VAL A 529 11.41 -7.47 -28.04
CA VAL A 529 11.10 -7.74 -26.63
C VAL A 529 10.89 -6.40 -25.93
N CYS A 530 10.06 -6.36 -24.91
CA CYS A 530 9.72 -5.13 -24.20
C CYS A 530 10.17 -5.16 -22.74
N GLU A 531 10.75 -4.06 -22.26
CA GLU A 531 11.10 -3.92 -20.85
C GLU A 531 9.88 -3.50 -20.00
N GLN A 532 10.05 -3.56 -18.68
CA GLN A 532 9.03 -3.27 -17.66
C GLN A 532 8.35 -1.89 -17.73
N THR A 533 8.80 -0.99 -18.58
CA THR A 533 8.18 0.33 -18.80
C THR A 533 7.06 0.28 -19.84
N LEU A 534 6.87 -0.87 -20.50
CA LEU A 534 5.81 -1.15 -21.47
C LEU A 534 4.95 -2.32 -20.99
N ALA A 535 3.65 -2.18 -21.14
CA ALA A 535 2.69 -3.29 -21.09
C ALA A 535 2.39 -3.74 -22.52
N VAL A 536 2.49 -5.02 -22.78
CA VAL A 536 2.45 -5.61 -24.11
C VAL A 536 1.42 -6.72 -24.18
N GLU A 537 0.72 -6.80 -25.29
CA GLU A 537 -0.22 -7.87 -25.59
C GLU A 537 0.51 -9.24 -25.62
N THR A 538 0.00 -10.18 -24.83
CA THR A 538 0.68 -11.49 -24.62
C THR A 538 0.35 -12.54 -25.68
N ASP A 539 -0.79 -12.42 -26.39
CA ASP A 539 -1.24 -13.41 -27.38
C ASP A 539 -1.83 -12.74 -28.64
N PRO A 540 -1.01 -12.09 -29.46
CA PRO A 540 -1.48 -11.31 -30.61
C PRO A 540 -2.04 -12.17 -31.76
N MET A 541 -1.73 -13.46 -31.77
CA MET A 541 -2.13 -14.37 -32.87
C MET A 541 -3.59 -14.84 -32.79
N LYS A 542 -4.28 -14.54 -31.70
CA LYS A 542 -5.67 -14.95 -31.49
C LYS A 542 -6.70 -14.00 -32.10
N ARG A 543 -6.31 -12.82 -32.52
CA ARG A 543 -7.19 -11.79 -33.02
C ARG A 543 -6.79 -11.27 -34.39
N PRO A 544 -7.73 -10.74 -35.21
CA PRO A 544 -7.42 -10.01 -36.44
C PRO A 544 -6.61 -8.73 -36.13
N ASN A 545 -5.67 -8.38 -37.01
CA ASN A 545 -4.91 -7.13 -36.88
C ASN A 545 -5.79 -5.88 -36.97
N MET A 546 -6.89 -5.97 -37.73
CA MET A 546 -7.90 -4.91 -37.79
C MET A 546 -8.44 -4.51 -36.40
N ASN A 547 -8.75 -5.50 -35.55
CA ASN A 547 -9.26 -5.24 -34.20
C ASN A 547 -8.22 -4.52 -33.32
N ALA A 548 -6.93 -4.88 -33.46
CA ALA A 548 -5.86 -4.19 -32.76
C ALA A 548 -5.69 -2.74 -33.26
N LEU A 549 -5.83 -2.50 -34.56
CA LEU A 549 -5.75 -1.15 -35.11
C LEU A 549 -6.93 -0.27 -34.63
N ILE A 550 -8.14 -0.80 -34.57
CA ILE A 550 -9.28 -0.09 -34.00
C ILE A 550 -9.01 0.27 -32.54
N THR A 551 -8.51 -0.71 -31.77
CA THR A 551 -8.17 -0.52 -30.36
C THR A 551 -7.07 0.53 -30.18
N LEU A 552 -6.03 0.49 -31.00
CA LEU A 552 -4.94 1.46 -31.00
C LEU A 552 -5.43 2.88 -31.29
N GLY A 553 -6.28 3.03 -32.30
CA GLY A 553 -6.83 4.33 -32.67
C GLY A 553 -7.70 4.93 -31.58
N PHE A 554 -8.51 4.08 -30.94
CA PHE A 554 -9.34 4.50 -29.82
C PHE A 554 -8.49 4.85 -28.60
N ALA A 555 -7.50 4.04 -28.25
CA ALA A 555 -6.60 4.26 -27.13
C ALA A 555 -5.83 5.61 -27.24
N ASN A 556 -5.40 5.95 -28.44
CA ASN A 556 -4.69 7.22 -28.69
C ASN A 556 -5.63 8.43 -28.91
N SER A 557 -6.95 8.25 -28.84
CA SER A 557 -7.89 9.36 -28.98
C SER A 557 -7.83 10.31 -27.77
N TYR A 558 -8.14 11.60 -27.99
CA TYR A 558 -8.21 12.58 -26.90
C TYR A 558 -9.26 12.24 -25.82
N PRO A 559 -10.49 11.78 -26.17
CA PRO A 559 -11.48 11.40 -25.16
C PRO A 559 -11.00 10.27 -24.26
N PHE A 560 -10.32 9.26 -24.82
CA PHE A 560 -9.78 8.15 -24.02
C PHE A 560 -8.61 8.61 -23.15
N ASP A 561 -7.65 9.36 -23.71
CA ASP A 561 -6.54 9.95 -22.96
C ASP A 561 -7.02 10.81 -21.79
N TRP A 562 -8.06 11.62 -22.02
CA TRP A 562 -8.66 12.43 -20.97
C TRP A 562 -9.22 11.58 -19.83
N GLN A 563 -9.92 10.49 -20.12
CA GLN A 563 -10.43 9.56 -19.12
C GLN A 563 -9.30 8.85 -18.35
N VAL A 564 -8.26 8.41 -19.04
CA VAL A 564 -7.06 7.81 -18.44
C VAL A 564 -6.41 8.82 -17.50
N ARG A 565 -6.26 10.06 -17.91
CA ARG A 565 -5.64 11.16 -17.16
C ARG A 565 -6.30 11.41 -15.81
N GLN A 566 -7.63 11.25 -15.73
CA GLN A 566 -8.37 11.44 -14.47
C GLN A 566 -8.17 10.30 -13.45
N ARG A 567 -7.60 9.17 -13.88
CA ARG A 567 -7.44 7.96 -13.07
C ARG A 567 -5.99 7.61 -12.74
N VAL A 568 -5.05 8.18 -13.46
CA VAL A 568 -3.62 7.86 -13.35
C VAL A 568 -2.90 8.88 -12.49
N THR A 569 -2.12 8.39 -11.53
CA THR A 569 -1.20 9.21 -10.74
C THR A 569 0.22 9.19 -11.29
N THR A 570 0.89 8.03 -11.31
CA THR A 570 2.27 7.85 -11.75
C THR A 570 2.47 6.68 -12.70
N SER A 571 1.55 5.72 -12.69
CA SER A 571 1.65 4.50 -13.48
C SER A 571 0.29 4.07 -13.98
N LEU A 572 0.24 3.70 -15.25
CA LEU A 572 -0.93 3.16 -15.90
C LEU A 572 -0.95 1.65 -15.70
N SER A 573 -1.91 1.16 -14.94
CA SER A 573 -2.09 -0.28 -14.69
C SER A 573 -3.31 -0.84 -15.42
N ASN A 574 -3.31 -2.14 -15.65
CA ASN A 574 -4.38 -2.81 -16.38
C ASN A 574 -5.75 -2.64 -15.72
N TYR A 575 -5.82 -2.60 -14.38
CA TYR A 575 -7.10 -2.44 -13.68
C TYR A 575 -7.71 -1.05 -13.91
N ILE A 576 -6.87 -0.01 -14.03
CA ILE A 576 -7.33 1.36 -14.34
C ILE A 576 -7.95 1.39 -15.73
N LEU A 577 -7.26 0.78 -16.70
CA LEU A 577 -7.76 0.72 -18.07
C LEU A 577 -9.04 -0.10 -18.18
N ALA A 578 -9.09 -1.26 -17.51
CA ALA A 578 -10.21 -2.20 -17.60
C ALA A 578 -11.56 -1.57 -17.22
N ALA A 579 -11.57 -0.59 -16.32
CA ALA A 579 -12.78 0.10 -15.85
C ALA A 579 -13.15 1.36 -16.65
N ILE A 580 -12.44 1.66 -17.76
CA ILE A 580 -12.78 2.84 -18.59
C ILE A 580 -13.93 2.50 -19.54
N PRO A 581 -15.04 3.26 -19.51
CA PRO A 581 -16.18 3.03 -20.39
C PRO A 581 -15.83 3.36 -21.85
N ILE A 582 -16.20 2.44 -22.74
CA ILE A 582 -16.05 2.57 -24.20
C ILE A 582 -17.42 2.83 -24.82
N PRO A 583 -17.60 3.91 -25.61
CA PRO A 583 -18.84 4.15 -26.32
C PRO A 583 -19.03 3.11 -27.43
N ASN A 584 -20.28 2.94 -27.89
CA ASN A 584 -20.54 2.11 -29.07
C ASN A 584 -19.92 2.77 -30.32
N ILE A 585 -18.83 2.19 -30.83
CA ILE A 585 -18.06 2.70 -31.97
C ILE A 585 -18.37 1.97 -33.29
N GLN A 586 -19.40 1.11 -33.36
CA GLN A 586 -19.67 0.31 -34.56
C GLN A 586 -19.76 1.17 -35.84
N GLN A 587 -20.41 2.33 -35.78
CA GLN A 587 -20.55 3.22 -36.93
C GLN A 587 -19.25 3.93 -37.33
N THR A 588 -18.29 4.10 -36.42
CA THR A 588 -17.04 4.80 -36.64
C THR A 588 -15.82 3.89 -36.75
N SER A 589 -16.01 2.58 -36.53
CA SER A 589 -14.93 1.58 -36.48
C SER A 589 -14.11 1.56 -37.77
N THR A 590 -14.76 1.62 -38.94
CA THR A 590 -14.08 1.65 -40.24
C THR A 590 -13.23 2.90 -40.40
N PHE A 591 -13.73 4.06 -39.99
CA PHE A 591 -12.97 5.32 -40.05
C PHE A 591 -11.76 5.27 -39.10
N ILE A 592 -11.95 4.79 -37.88
CA ILE A 592 -10.88 4.61 -36.89
C ILE A 592 -9.82 3.67 -37.45
N PHE A 593 -10.24 2.53 -37.99
CA PHE A 593 -9.34 1.55 -38.59
C PHE A 593 -8.46 2.16 -39.68
N HIS A 594 -9.05 2.76 -40.72
CA HIS A 594 -8.29 3.34 -41.82
C HIS A 594 -7.36 4.48 -41.40
N SER A 595 -7.80 5.32 -40.47
CA SER A 595 -6.99 6.41 -39.94
C SER A 595 -5.80 5.87 -39.15
N THR A 596 -6.04 4.86 -38.30
CA THR A 596 -4.99 4.23 -37.50
C THR A 596 -3.99 3.48 -38.36
N LEU A 597 -4.46 2.74 -39.37
CA LEU A 597 -3.58 2.03 -40.31
C LEU A 597 -2.59 3.00 -40.98
N ARG A 598 -3.08 4.14 -41.46
CA ARG A 598 -2.24 5.17 -42.10
C ARG A 598 -1.24 5.82 -41.13
N LEU A 599 -1.63 6.05 -39.89
CA LEU A 599 -0.77 6.64 -38.88
C LEU A 599 0.30 5.65 -38.38
N THR A 600 -0.06 4.35 -38.35
CA THR A 600 0.82 3.30 -37.84
C THR A 600 1.83 2.85 -38.88
N CYS A 601 1.43 2.67 -40.14
CA CYS A 601 2.29 2.16 -41.20
C CYS A 601 3.22 3.24 -41.74
N ASN A 602 4.14 3.73 -40.92
CA ASN A 602 5.06 4.83 -41.20
C ASN A 602 6.49 4.39 -41.59
N HIS A 603 6.77 3.09 -41.64
CA HIS A 603 8.02 2.51 -42.09
C HIS A 603 7.83 1.08 -42.65
N GLU A 604 8.85 0.53 -43.30
CA GLU A 604 8.81 -0.75 -44.00
C GLU A 604 8.42 -1.94 -43.11
N GLY A 605 8.64 -1.87 -41.83
CA GLY A 605 8.25 -2.91 -40.87
C GLY A 605 6.78 -3.20 -40.81
N TYR A 606 5.97 -2.28 -41.27
CA TYR A 606 4.52 -2.45 -41.37
C TYR A 606 4.02 -2.86 -42.77
N SER A 607 4.93 -3.14 -43.71
CA SER A 607 4.54 -3.48 -45.09
C SER A 607 3.60 -4.69 -45.14
N PHE A 608 3.84 -5.70 -44.33
CA PHE A 608 2.97 -6.88 -44.21
C PHE A 608 1.59 -6.50 -43.65
N LEU A 609 1.56 -5.69 -42.58
CA LEU A 609 0.31 -5.21 -41.98
C LEU A 609 -0.50 -4.37 -42.97
N TRP A 610 0.17 -3.53 -43.78
CA TRP A 610 -0.48 -2.72 -44.81
C TRP A 610 -1.07 -3.58 -45.94
N ASN A 611 -0.34 -4.59 -46.39
CA ASN A 611 -0.77 -5.46 -47.51
C ASN A 611 -1.83 -6.48 -47.11
N GLU A 612 -1.94 -6.81 -45.83
CA GLU A 612 -2.96 -7.70 -45.31
C GLU A 612 -4.36 -7.06 -45.30
N GLN A 613 -4.42 -5.74 -45.21
CA GLN A 613 -5.66 -4.96 -45.02
C GLN A 613 -6.11 -4.26 -46.32
#